data_1addeb2857bab7fe0bc58d9a9d8c494d
#
_entry.id   1addeb2857bab7fe0bc58d9a9d8c494d
#
_cell.length_a   1.000
_cell.length_b   1.000
_cell.length_c   1.000
_cell.angle_alpha   90.00
_cell.angle_beta   90.00
_cell.angle_gamma   90.00
#
_symmetry.space_group_name_H-M   'P 1'
#
loop_
_entity.id
_entity.type
_entity.pdbx_description
1 polymer ?
#
loop_
_entity_poly.entity_id
_entity_poly.type
_entity_poly.pdbx_seq_one_letter_code
_entity_poly.pdbx_strand_id
1 'polypeptide(L)'
;MTKTRSLMLVSAVLAMLAACSAPEPTSPAAQVEAVDATSGTVRVRGTVQSVSDGAMTVQTYDGRTVAVPIAETTRFVWVVASSLSTLKDGDFVGTATTGPKTALRALELVIFPESMRGTGEGHYPWDVPGVVASRGGGAVVSSAMTNGTVESRSAPTAGAAPAQSAMTNGTVAGRDASAGDLVLNIAYEGGTADVALPEGTPIVRFEPTERSSLAAGQKVYAVIPQGTTSAGFLAMGKDGVTPPM
;
A
#
# COMPACT_ATOMS: atom_id res chain seq x y z
N MET A 1 -45.21 7.69 -93.76
CA MET A 1 -43.92 7.15 -93.23
C MET A 1 -43.56 7.95 -91.97
N THR A 2 -43.96 7.47 -90.86
CA THR A 2 -43.74 8.19 -89.57
C THR A 2 -43.26 7.17 -88.51
N LYS A 3 -42.01 7.27 -88.10
CA LYS A 3 -41.41 6.42 -87.09
C LYS A 3 -41.63 6.97 -85.68
N THR A 4 -42.40 6.25 -84.89
CA THR A 4 -42.64 6.51 -83.47
C THR A 4 -41.43 6.01 -82.70
N ARG A 5 -40.82 6.91 -81.84
CA ARG A 5 -39.76 6.56 -80.92
C ARG A 5 -40.39 6.45 -79.52
N SER A 6 -40.33 5.24 -78.99
CA SER A 6 -40.74 4.92 -77.59
C SER A 6 -39.68 5.40 -76.64
N LEU A 7 -40.07 6.15 -75.68
CA LEU A 7 -39.24 6.69 -74.61
C LEU A 7 -39.39 5.77 -73.37
N MET A 8 -38.35 5.02 -73.04
CA MET A 8 -38.31 4.23 -71.78
C MET A 8 -37.89 5.13 -70.62
N LEU A 9 -38.79 5.26 -69.67
CA LEU A 9 -38.47 5.85 -68.35
C LEU A 9 -37.79 4.81 -67.48
N VAL A 10 -36.53 5.06 -67.11
CA VAL A 10 -35.81 4.29 -66.09
C VAL A 10 -35.98 5.02 -64.73
N SER A 11 -36.78 4.43 -63.85
CA SER A 11 -36.91 4.89 -62.48
C SER A 11 -35.75 4.36 -61.66
N ALA A 12 -34.84 5.24 -61.20
CA ALA A 12 -33.81 4.93 -60.26
C ALA A 12 -34.37 5.03 -58.82
N VAL A 13 -34.48 3.90 -58.14
CA VAL A 13 -34.80 3.83 -56.73
C VAL A 13 -33.51 4.04 -55.96
N LEU A 14 -33.38 5.20 -55.31
CA LEU A 14 -32.27 5.53 -54.41
C LEU A 14 -32.59 4.98 -53.02
N ALA A 15 -32.03 3.85 -52.65
CA ALA A 15 -32.13 3.30 -51.29
C ALA A 15 -31.21 4.09 -50.36
N MET A 16 -31.74 4.92 -49.48
CA MET A 16 -31.03 5.53 -48.35
C MET A 16 -30.81 4.47 -47.25
N LEU A 17 -29.58 4.02 -47.11
CA LEU A 17 -29.14 3.30 -45.95
C LEU A 17 -28.89 4.30 -44.79
N ALA A 18 -29.86 4.41 -43.90
CA ALA A 18 -29.69 5.09 -42.61
C ALA A 18 -28.83 4.19 -41.71
N ALA A 19 -27.52 4.49 -41.58
CA ALA A 19 -26.66 3.88 -40.61
C ALA A 19 -27.05 4.42 -39.23
N CYS A 20 -27.78 3.65 -38.43
CA CYS A 20 -27.94 3.87 -37.02
C CYS A 20 -26.59 3.58 -36.35
N SER A 21 -25.78 4.62 -36.13
CA SER A 21 -24.66 4.55 -35.18
C SER A 21 -25.24 4.42 -33.77
N ALA A 22 -25.13 3.24 -33.16
CA ALA A 22 -25.42 3.08 -31.76
C ALA A 22 -24.40 3.94 -30.97
N PRO A 23 -24.87 4.70 -29.93
CA PRO A 23 -23.93 5.41 -29.09
C PRO A 23 -23.02 4.38 -28.40
N GLU A 24 -21.69 4.54 -28.54
CA GLU A 24 -20.73 3.79 -27.74
C GLU A 24 -21.03 4.02 -26.27
N PRO A 25 -20.99 2.95 -25.43
CA PRO A 25 -21.14 3.12 -23.99
C PRO A 25 -19.95 3.95 -23.49
N THR A 26 -20.21 5.21 -23.18
CA THR A 26 -19.27 6.09 -22.51
C THR A 26 -19.06 5.50 -21.11
N SER A 27 -17.93 4.87 -20.89
CA SER A 27 -17.51 4.42 -19.56
C SER A 27 -17.55 5.67 -18.64
N PRO A 28 -18.22 5.62 -17.49
CA PRO A 28 -18.24 6.76 -16.59
C PRO A 28 -16.80 7.14 -16.27
N ALA A 29 -16.43 8.39 -16.54
CA ALA A 29 -15.12 8.91 -16.15
C ALA A 29 -14.97 8.70 -14.64
N ALA A 30 -13.89 8.01 -14.22
CA ALA A 30 -13.63 7.79 -12.82
C ALA A 30 -13.56 9.15 -12.12
N GLN A 31 -14.45 9.34 -11.14
CA GLN A 31 -14.46 10.58 -10.37
C GLN A 31 -13.19 10.66 -9.54
N VAL A 32 -12.45 11.75 -9.69
CA VAL A 32 -11.26 12.02 -8.87
C VAL A 32 -11.69 12.70 -7.59
N GLU A 33 -11.49 12.02 -6.47
CA GLU A 33 -11.83 12.54 -5.15
C GLU A 33 -10.68 13.39 -4.59
N ALA A 34 -11.02 14.51 -3.93
CA ALA A 34 -10.04 15.27 -3.16
C ALA A 34 -9.80 14.59 -1.80
N VAL A 35 -8.56 14.62 -1.35
CA VAL A 35 -8.21 14.13 0.00
C VAL A 35 -8.62 15.16 1.04
N ASP A 36 -9.37 14.73 2.05
CA ASP A 36 -9.75 15.54 3.21
C ASP A 36 -9.03 15.04 4.47
N ALA A 37 -8.06 15.80 4.96
CA ALA A 37 -7.31 15.54 6.17
C ALA A 37 -7.71 16.45 7.35
N THR A 38 -8.87 17.07 7.33
CA THR A 38 -9.32 18.00 8.40
C THR A 38 -9.56 17.28 9.72
N SER A 39 -10.10 16.08 9.69
CA SER A 39 -10.45 15.28 10.88
C SER A 39 -9.33 14.36 11.37
N GLY A 40 -8.28 14.15 10.60
CA GLY A 40 -7.19 13.23 10.95
C GLY A 40 -6.14 13.10 9.86
N THR A 41 -5.05 12.43 10.16
CA THR A 41 -4.03 12.07 9.16
C THR A 41 -4.62 11.07 8.15
N VAL A 42 -4.51 11.40 6.87
CA VAL A 42 -4.97 10.54 5.77
C VAL A 42 -3.78 9.77 5.19
N ARG A 43 -3.99 8.48 4.96
CA ARG A 43 -3.02 7.59 4.33
C ARG A 43 -3.59 7.10 3.01
N VAL A 44 -2.85 7.34 1.93
CA VAL A 44 -3.25 6.92 0.57
C VAL A 44 -2.29 5.85 0.09
N ARG A 45 -2.85 4.69 -0.29
CA ARG A 45 -2.10 3.54 -0.83
C ARG A 45 -2.66 3.17 -2.19
N GLY A 46 -1.81 3.02 -3.17
CA GLY A 46 -2.28 2.69 -4.52
C GLY A 46 -1.21 2.80 -5.59
N THR A 47 -1.68 2.94 -6.83
CA THR A 47 -0.83 3.11 -8.01
C THR A 47 -1.01 4.51 -8.59
N VAL A 48 0.08 5.19 -8.87
CA VAL A 48 0.06 6.51 -9.51
C VAL A 48 -0.47 6.40 -10.92
N GLN A 49 -1.55 7.11 -11.22
CA GLN A 49 -2.14 7.19 -12.58
C GLN A 49 -1.50 8.31 -13.39
N SER A 50 -1.30 9.46 -12.75
CA SER A 50 -0.70 10.63 -13.38
C SER A 50 0.02 11.50 -12.35
N VAL A 51 0.97 12.30 -12.85
CA VAL A 51 1.71 13.29 -12.06
C VAL A 51 1.60 14.63 -12.78
N SER A 52 1.33 15.68 -12.02
CA SER A 52 1.32 17.08 -12.47
C SER A 52 2.20 17.96 -11.57
N ASP A 53 2.32 19.25 -11.89
CA ASP A 53 3.21 20.15 -11.15
C ASP A 53 2.89 20.30 -9.65
N GLY A 54 1.65 20.12 -9.25
CA GLY A 54 1.22 20.31 -7.85
C GLY A 54 0.56 19.10 -7.21
N ALA A 55 0.37 18.00 -7.96
CA ALA A 55 -0.35 16.85 -7.45
C ALA A 55 -0.02 15.56 -8.21
N MET A 56 -0.35 14.42 -7.61
CA MET A 56 -0.48 13.15 -8.30
C MET A 56 -1.92 12.62 -8.17
N THR A 57 -2.36 11.86 -9.15
CA THR A 57 -3.60 11.09 -9.08
C THR A 57 -3.25 9.64 -8.78
N VAL A 58 -3.86 9.06 -7.77
CA VAL A 58 -3.62 7.70 -7.30
C VAL A 58 -4.89 6.88 -7.43
N GLN A 59 -4.80 5.73 -8.08
CA GLN A 59 -5.81 4.70 -7.95
C GLN A 59 -5.51 3.87 -6.72
N THR A 60 -6.37 3.97 -5.73
CA THR A 60 -6.22 3.28 -4.46
C THR A 60 -6.54 1.78 -4.60
N TYR A 61 -6.04 0.96 -3.70
CA TYR A 61 -6.29 -0.49 -3.76
C TYR A 61 -7.75 -0.87 -3.46
N ASP A 62 -8.55 0.03 -2.90
CA ASP A 62 -10.00 -0.11 -2.74
C ASP A 62 -10.81 0.38 -3.97
N GLY A 63 -10.12 0.78 -5.05
CA GLY A 63 -10.71 1.10 -6.35
C GLY A 63 -11.12 2.56 -6.55
N ARG A 64 -10.88 3.45 -5.58
CA ARG A 64 -11.12 4.89 -5.72
C ARG A 64 -10.00 5.57 -6.49
N THR A 65 -10.29 6.72 -7.08
CA THR A 65 -9.27 7.59 -7.68
C THR A 65 -9.18 8.87 -6.87
N VAL A 66 -8.01 9.16 -6.33
CA VAL A 66 -7.79 10.24 -5.37
C VAL A 66 -6.71 11.20 -5.87
N ALA A 67 -6.96 12.50 -5.79
CA ALA A 67 -5.93 13.51 -6.02
C ALA A 67 -5.16 13.76 -4.72
N VAL A 68 -3.85 13.59 -4.77
CA VAL A 68 -2.93 13.85 -3.65
C VAL A 68 -2.06 15.04 -3.98
N PRO A 69 -2.30 16.21 -3.37
CA PRO A 69 -1.46 17.39 -3.58
C PRO A 69 -0.03 17.17 -3.02
N ILE A 70 0.94 17.71 -3.73
CA ILE A 70 2.37 17.60 -3.44
C ILE A 70 2.92 19.01 -3.24
N ALA A 71 3.53 19.27 -2.08
CA ALA A 71 4.19 20.51 -1.75
C ALA A 71 5.72 20.41 -1.96
N GLU A 72 6.40 21.52 -1.97
CA GLU A 72 7.88 21.55 -1.97
C GLU A 72 8.49 20.91 -0.71
N THR A 73 7.74 20.94 0.39
CA THR A 73 8.14 20.33 1.66
C THR A 73 7.86 18.84 1.74
N THR A 74 7.21 18.24 0.73
CA THR A 74 6.95 16.80 0.69
C THR A 74 8.28 16.03 0.66
N ARG A 75 8.43 15.08 1.58
CA ARG A 75 9.59 14.19 1.62
C ARG A 75 9.34 12.96 0.76
N PHE A 76 10.30 12.63 -0.08
CA PHE A 76 10.23 11.48 -0.98
C PHE A 76 11.25 10.43 -0.59
N VAL A 77 10.82 9.18 -0.60
CA VAL A 77 11.71 8.03 -0.41
C VAL A 77 11.40 6.93 -1.42
N TRP A 78 12.44 6.23 -1.84
CA TRP A 78 12.31 4.92 -2.45
C TRP A 78 12.08 3.87 -1.38
N VAL A 79 11.23 2.92 -1.67
CA VAL A 79 11.07 1.67 -0.92
C VAL A 79 11.80 0.59 -1.68
N VAL A 80 12.86 0.09 -1.10
CA VAL A 80 13.76 -0.90 -1.71
C VAL A 80 13.65 -2.21 -0.93
N ALA A 81 13.58 -3.32 -1.63
CA ALA A 81 13.63 -4.63 -0.99
C ALA A 81 14.92 -4.77 -0.15
N SER A 82 14.78 -5.34 1.02
CA SER A 82 15.87 -5.55 1.95
C SER A 82 15.79 -6.95 2.58
N SER A 83 16.68 -7.24 3.50
CA SER A 83 16.72 -8.53 4.17
C SER A 83 17.18 -8.41 5.60
N LEU A 84 16.91 -9.44 6.39
CA LEU A 84 17.33 -9.50 7.79
C LEU A 84 18.85 -9.38 7.96
N SER A 85 19.64 -9.82 6.97
CA SER A 85 21.10 -9.72 7.02
C SER A 85 21.62 -8.28 7.00
N THR A 86 20.81 -7.32 6.53
CA THR A 86 21.17 -5.90 6.50
C THR A 86 20.79 -5.17 7.79
N LEU A 87 19.88 -5.74 8.59
CA LEU A 87 19.45 -5.17 9.86
C LEU A 87 20.54 -5.27 10.92
N LYS A 88 20.81 -4.17 11.60
CA LYS A 88 21.81 -4.07 12.67
C LYS A 88 21.18 -3.59 13.96
N ASP A 89 21.82 -3.92 15.08
CA ASP A 89 21.49 -3.29 16.35
C ASP A 89 21.84 -1.80 16.26
N GLY A 90 20.97 -0.95 16.77
CA GLY A 90 21.06 0.50 16.61
C GLY A 90 20.31 1.05 15.38
N ASP A 91 19.85 0.22 14.44
CA ASP A 91 19.02 0.71 13.33
C ASP A 91 17.68 1.24 13.85
N PHE A 92 17.21 2.33 13.25
CA PHE A 92 15.86 2.84 13.45
C PHE A 92 14.91 2.11 12.49
N VAL A 93 13.87 1.49 13.05
CA VAL A 93 12.94 0.65 12.28
C VAL A 93 11.49 1.04 12.54
N GLY A 94 10.62 0.68 11.60
CA GLY A 94 9.18 0.70 11.74
C GLY A 94 8.59 -0.65 11.41
N THR A 95 7.61 -1.10 12.17
CA THR A 95 6.95 -2.37 11.93
C THR A 95 5.46 -2.27 12.23
N ALA A 96 4.65 -2.68 11.26
CA ALA A 96 3.24 -2.95 11.52
C ALA A 96 3.14 -4.32 12.20
N THR A 97 2.41 -4.38 13.30
CA THR A 97 2.30 -5.55 14.15
C THR A 97 0.85 -5.94 14.39
N THR A 98 0.64 -7.21 14.69
CA THR A 98 -0.62 -7.74 15.23
C THR A 98 -0.37 -8.43 16.55
N GLY A 99 -1.44 -8.70 17.29
CA GLY A 99 -1.38 -9.37 18.58
C GLY A 99 -1.41 -8.42 19.78
N PRO A 100 -1.52 -8.98 20.97
CA PRO A 100 -1.47 -8.20 22.20
C PRO A 100 -0.07 -7.64 22.44
N LYS A 101 0.05 -6.56 23.19
CA LYS A 101 1.34 -5.89 23.49
C LYS A 101 2.42 -6.84 24.07
N THR A 102 2.00 -7.94 24.68
CA THR A 102 2.87 -8.99 25.26
C THR A 102 3.29 -10.06 24.24
N ALA A 103 2.77 -10.03 23.00
CA ALA A 103 3.05 -11.04 21.98
C ALA A 103 2.84 -10.42 20.59
N LEU A 104 3.58 -9.36 20.29
CA LEU A 104 3.52 -8.68 19.01
C LEU A 104 4.19 -9.53 17.92
N ARG A 105 3.55 -9.59 16.74
CA ARG A 105 4.07 -10.25 15.55
C ARG A 105 4.14 -9.25 14.41
N ALA A 106 5.30 -9.13 13.81
CA ALA A 106 5.52 -8.25 12.66
C ALA A 106 4.74 -8.77 11.43
N LEU A 107 4.11 -7.85 10.73
CA LEU A 107 3.55 -8.05 9.40
C LEU A 107 4.54 -7.62 8.31
N GLU A 108 5.38 -6.66 8.63
CA GLU A 108 6.38 -6.04 7.78
C GLU A 108 7.44 -5.36 8.64
N LEU A 109 8.61 -5.11 8.06
CA LEU A 109 9.68 -4.35 8.70
C LEU A 109 10.26 -3.35 7.72
N VAL A 110 10.36 -2.10 8.16
CA VAL A 110 10.97 -1.00 7.41
C VAL A 110 12.23 -0.54 8.14
N ILE A 111 13.36 -0.50 7.45
CA ILE A 111 14.60 0.07 7.97
C ILE A 111 14.69 1.51 7.46
N PHE A 112 14.72 2.47 8.38
CA PHE A 112 14.82 3.88 8.06
C PHE A 112 16.28 4.29 7.89
N PRO A 113 16.58 5.24 6.98
CA PRO A 113 17.90 5.87 6.96
C PRO A 113 18.08 6.73 8.23
N GLU A 114 19.32 6.96 8.63
CA GLU A 114 19.63 7.73 9.84
C GLU A 114 19.04 9.15 9.82
N SER A 115 18.93 9.75 8.63
CA SER A 115 18.30 11.07 8.45
C SER A 115 16.80 11.10 8.80
N MET A 116 16.18 9.96 8.98
CA MET A 116 14.76 9.81 9.35
C MET A 116 14.57 9.24 10.76
N ARG A 117 15.64 9.08 11.55
CA ARG A 117 15.54 8.65 12.95
C ARG A 117 14.57 9.54 13.72
N GLY A 118 13.73 8.94 14.57
CA GLY A 118 12.69 9.61 15.34
C GLY A 118 11.39 9.89 14.56
N THR A 119 11.34 9.60 13.25
CA THR A 119 10.11 9.81 12.47
C THR A 119 9.00 8.87 12.93
N GLY A 120 7.92 9.44 13.48
CA GLY A 120 6.78 8.66 13.96
C GLY A 120 7.15 7.67 15.07
N GLU A 121 8.15 7.97 15.88
CA GLU A 121 8.60 7.12 16.98
C GLU A 121 7.48 6.86 17.99
N GLY A 122 7.36 5.61 18.43
CA GLY A 122 6.33 5.21 19.39
C GLY A 122 5.65 3.89 19.05
N HIS A 123 4.63 3.57 19.85
CA HIS A 123 3.74 2.43 19.62
C HIS A 123 2.29 2.90 19.68
N TYR A 124 1.57 2.78 18.55
CA TYR A 124 0.23 3.35 18.39
C TYR A 124 -0.64 2.52 17.43
N PRO A 125 -1.99 2.64 17.52
CA PRO A 125 -2.90 1.96 16.60
C PRO A 125 -2.60 2.26 15.14
N TRP A 126 -2.69 1.24 14.28
CA TRP A 126 -2.39 1.34 12.87
C TRP A 126 -3.48 0.70 12.01
N ASP A 127 -3.72 1.26 10.83
CA ASP A 127 -4.66 0.74 9.85
C ASP A 127 -3.91 -0.09 8.79
N VAL A 128 -3.82 -1.39 8.96
CA VAL A 128 -3.27 -2.26 7.91
C VAL A 128 -4.42 -2.77 7.04
N PRO A 129 -4.51 -2.35 5.77
CA PRO A 129 -5.53 -2.87 4.87
C PRO A 129 -5.40 -4.38 4.69
N GLY A 130 -6.50 -5.10 4.80
CA GLY A 130 -6.55 -6.55 4.58
C GLY A 130 -6.27 -7.43 5.80
N VAL A 131 -5.73 -6.91 6.90
CA VAL A 131 -5.57 -7.70 8.14
C VAL A 131 -6.92 -7.94 8.82
N VAL A 132 -7.85 -7.01 8.65
CA VAL A 132 -9.21 -7.07 9.23
C VAL A 132 -10.12 -8.06 8.50
N ALA A 133 -9.80 -8.45 7.27
CA ALA A 133 -10.70 -9.21 6.39
C ALA A 133 -10.36 -10.71 6.29
N SER A 134 -9.29 -11.18 6.91
CA SER A 134 -8.85 -12.56 6.73
C SER A 134 -9.43 -13.49 7.79
N ARG A 135 -10.42 -14.25 7.34
CA ARG A 135 -10.98 -15.49 7.89
C ARG A 135 -12.19 -15.38 8.80
N GLY A 136 -13.35 -15.51 8.18
CA GLY A 136 -14.48 -16.25 8.74
C GLY A 136 -14.86 -15.93 10.19
N GLY A 137 -15.56 -14.82 10.46
CA GLY A 137 -16.27 -14.62 11.73
C GLY A 137 -15.41 -14.42 12.97
N GLY A 138 -14.15 -14.04 12.82
CA GLY A 138 -13.23 -13.78 13.93
C GLY A 138 -13.20 -12.30 14.36
N ALA A 139 -12.82 -12.08 15.60
CA ALA A 139 -12.62 -10.76 16.20
C ALA A 139 -11.72 -9.86 15.30
N VAL A 140 -12.05 -8.58 15.24
CA VAL A 140 -11.22 -7.56 14.58
C VAL A 140 -9.81 -7.64 15.18
N VAL A 141 -8.84 -8.06 14.37
CA VAL A 141 -7.44 -8.07 14.79
C VAL A 141 -6.96 -6.62 14.72
N SER A 142 -6.74 -6.01 15.87
CA SER A 142 -6.14 -4.69 15.92
C SER A 142 -4.67 -4.77 15.51
N SER A 143 -4.26 -3.87 14.65
CA SER A 143 -2.85 -3.69 14.28
C SER A 143 -2.28 -2.44 14.93
N ALA A 144 -0.99 -2.45 15.18
CA ALA A 144 -0.24 -1.33 15.74
C ALA A 144 1.04 -1.09 14.94
N MET A 145 1.45 0.17 14.86
CA MET A 145 2.77 0.56 14.36
C MET A 145 3.71 0.71 15.56
N THR A 146 4.89 0.15 15.44
CA THR A 146 6.00 0.36 16.39
C THR A 146 7.20 0.88 15.61
N ASN A 147 7.59 2.11 15.88
CA ASN A 147 8.79 2.73 15.34
C ASN A 147 9.76 3.01 16.47
N GLY A 148 10.99 2.57 16.34
CA GLY A 148 12.00 2.74 17.36
C GLY A 148 13.35 2.18 16.95
N THR A 149 14.28 2.18 17.88
CA THR A 149 15.64 1.67 17.68
C THR A 149 15.72 0.20 18.09
N VAL A 150 16.31 -0.62 17.27
CA VAL A 150 16.59 -2.03 17.59
C VAL A 150 17.70 -2.07 18.63
N GLU A 151 17.38 -2.43 19.86
CA GLU A 151 18.37 -2.59 20.93
C GLU A 151 19.06 -3.94 20.86
N SER A 152 18.31 -4.99 20.54
CA SER A 152 18.87 -6.32 20.43
C SER A 152 18.01 -7.22 19.54
N ARG A 153 18.64 -8.29 19.07
CA ARG A 153 18.01 -9.37 18.30
C ARG A 153 18.33 -10.68 18.99
N SER A 154 17.33 -11.43 19.35
CA SER A 154 17.49 -12.74 19.98
C SER A 154 16.86 -13.84 19.14
N ALA A 155 17.57 -14.95 19.02
CA ALA A 155 16.97 -16.18 18.56
C ALA A 155 15.86 -16.60 19.53
N PRO A 156 14.82 -17.28 19.05
CA PRO A 156 13.72 -17.70 19.89
C PRO A 156 14.22 -18.56 21.04
N THR A 157 13.83 -18.20 22.23
CA THR A 157 14.01 -19.09 23.39
C THR A 157 13.01 -20.23 23.20
N ALA A 158 13.51 -21.45 23.02
CA ALA A 158 12.67 -22.63 23.01
C ALA A 158 11.87 -22.69 24.32
N GLY A 159 10.60 -22.30 24.28
CA GLY A 159 9.75 -22.29 25.48
C GLY A 159 8.54 -21.35 25.46
N ALA A 160 8.46 -20.38 24.58
CA ALA A 160 7.22 -19.62 24.43
C ALA A 160 6.22 -20.46 23.60
N ALA A 161 5.29 -21.11 24.30
CA ALA A 161 4.21 -21.84 23.66
C ALA A 161 3.44 -20.89 22.71
N PRO A 162 3.18 -21.29 21.46
CA PRO A 162 2.32 -20.50 20.58
C PRO A 162 0.96 -20.39 21.20
N ALA A 163 0.40 -19.18 21.23
CA ALA A 163 -0.99 -18.98 21.61
C ALA A 163 -1.85 -19.85 20.68
N GLN A 164 -2.46 -20.91 21.24
CA GLN A 164 -3.26 -21.88 20.52
C GLN A 164 -4.50 -21.20 19.96
N SER A 165 -4.50 -21.01 18.67
CA SER A 165 -5.72 -20.82 17.89
C SER A 165 -6.13 -22.22 17.40
N ALA A 166 -7.02 -22.88 18.12
CA ALA A 166 -7.55 -24.17 17.72
C ALA A 166 -8.57 -23.99 16.60
N MET A 167 -8.28 -24.52 15.41
CA MET A 167 -9.26 -24.93 14.41
C MET A 167 -8.75 -26.19 13.73
N THR A 168 -9.40 -27.28 14.05
CA THR A 168 -9.21 -28.59 13.43
C THR A 168 -10.00 -28.64 12.11
N ASN A 169 -9.32 -28.93 11.01
CA ASN A 169 -9.70 -29.92 9.97
C ASN A 169 -8.83 -29.71 8.73
N GLY A 170 -8.09 -30.75 8.37
CA GLY A 170 -7.40 -30.87 7.10
C GLY A 170 -5.91 -31.16 7.28
N THR A 171 -5.54 -32.36 6.92
CA THR A 171 -4.20 -32.91 6.91
C THR A 171 -3.21 -31.96 6.20
N VAL A 172 -2.35 -31.30 6.96
CA VAL A 172 -1.10 -30.73 6.45
C VAL A 172 0.02 -31.52 7.09
N ALA A 173 0.70 -32.31 6.28
CA ALA A 173 1.93 -32.99 6.65
C ALA A 173 2.93 -32.00 7.23
N GLY A 174 3.55 -32.38 8.33
CA GLY A 174 4.39 -31.60 9.21
C GLY A 174 5.25 -30.52 8.57
N ARG A 175 5.16 -29.31 9.13
CA ARG A 175 6.27 -28.41 9.26
C ARG A 175 6.67 -28.39 10.72
N ASP A 176 7.85 -28.86 10.97
CA ASP A 176 8.47 -28.79 12.29
C ASP A 176 8.51 -27.34 12.76
N ALA A 177 7.76 -27.02 13.78
CA ALA A 177 7.74 -25.73 14.47
C ALA A 177 8.99 -25.58 15.36
N SER A 178 10.18 -25.77 14.80
CA SER A 178 11.44 -25.67 15.54
C SER A 178 12.38 -24.56 15.08
N ALA A 179 12.00 -23.77 14.08
CA ALA A 179 12.63 -22.48 13.84
C ALA A 179 11.70 -21.41 14.43
N GLY A 180 11.92 -21.00 15.65
CA GLY A 180 11.13 -19.93 16.25
C GLY A 180 11.43 -18.61 15.55
N ASP A 181 10.46 -17.69 15.62
CA ASP A 181 10.59 -16.36 15.06
C ASP A 181 11.76 -15.61 15.71
N LEU A 182 12.53 -14.84 14.93
CA LEU A 182 13.47 -13.89 15.50
C LEU A 182 12.70 -12.86 16.32
N VAL A 183 13.21 -12.50 17.49
CA VAL A 183 12.59 -11.44 18.31
C VAL A 183 13.46 -10.19 18.24
N LEU A 184 12.84 -9.08 17.87
CA LEU A 184 13.44 -7.75 17.90
C LEU A 184 12.97 -7.05 19.18
N ASN A 185 13.93 -6.59 20.00
CA ASN A 185 13.64 -5.64 21.06
C ASN A 185 13.77 -4.23 20.49
N ILE A 186 12.67 -3.49 20.44
CA ILE A 186 12.59 -2.17 19.82
C ILE A 186 12.31 -1.15 20.94
N ALA A 187 13.26 -0.25 21.18
CA ALA A 187 13.09 0.88 22.10
C ALA A 187 12.51 2.07 21.37
N TYR A 188 11.56 2.74 22.00
CA TYR A 188 10.92 3.96 21.51
C TYR A 188 10.62 4.91 22.66
N GLU A 189 10.28 6.16 22.37
CA GLU A 189 9.89 7.11 23.40
C GLU A 189 8.69 6.56 24.20
N GLY A 190 8.90 6.37 25.49
CA GLY A 190 7.88 5.84 26.41
C GLY A 190 7.90 4.32 26.62
N GLY A 191 8.87 3.58 26.04
CA GLY A 191 9.00 2.16 26.35
C GLY A 191 9.76 1.31 25.37
N THR A 192 9.61 0.01 25.52
CA THR A 192 10.17 -1.02 24.63
C THR A 192 9.06 -1.98 24.16
N ALA A 193 9.28 -2.63 23.05
CA ALA A 193 8.43 -3.69 22.52
C ALA A 193 9.25 -4.87 22.02
N ASP A 194 8.89 -6.07 22.44
CA ASP A 194 9.39 -7.30 21.87
C ASP A 194 8.50 -7.70 20.69
N VAL A 195 9.06 -7.73 19.51
CA VAL A 195 8.34 -8.02 18.27
C VAL A 195 8.89 -9.29 17.65
N ALA A 196 8.08 -10.33 17.59
CA ALA A 196 8.41 -11.53 16.84
C ALA A 196 8.37 -11.24 15.34
N LEU A 197 9.45 -11.57 14.65
CA LEU A 197 9.59 -11.42 13.20
C LEU A 197 9.49 -12.82 12.56
N PRO A 198 8.32 -13.21 12.05
CA PRO A 198 8.14 -14.49 11.38
C PRO A 198 9.04 -14.65 10.16
N GLU A 199 9.42 -15.89 9.85
CA GLU A 199 10.10 -16.19 8.60
C GLU A 199 9.24 -15.73 7.40
N GLY A 200 9.85 -15.07 6.42
CA GLY A 200 9.17 -14.54 5.24
C GLY A 200 8.48 -13.19 5.47
N THR A 201 8.62 -12.57 6.64
CA THR A 201 8.17 -11.19 6.84
C THR A 201 8.84 -10.28 5.81
N PRO A 202 8.08 -9.48 5.04
CA PRO A 202 8.65 -8.53 4.11
C PRO A 202 9.54 -7.51 4.83
N ILE A 203 10.77 -7.36 4.37
CA ILE A 203 11.72 -6.38 4.89
C ILE A 203 12.08 -5.43 3.76
N VAL A 204 11.91 -4.14 4.01
CA VAL A 204 12.29 -3.08 3.08
C VAL A 204 13.12 -2.03 3.80
N ARG A 205 13.78 -1.18 3.02
CA ARG A 205 14.44 0.02 3.54
C ARG A 205 14.00 1.25 2.77
N PHE A 206 14.05 2.38 3.44
CA PHE A 206 13.85 3.67 2.79
C PHE A 206 15.18 4.25 2.31
N GLU A 207 15.18 4.76 1.08
CA GLU A 207 16.28 5.51 0.49
C GLU A 207 15.74 6.91 0.13
N PRO A 208 16.29 8.00 0.69
CA PRO A 208 15.87 9.35 0.33
C PRO A 208 15.98 9.56 -1.18
N THR A 209 15.00 10.27 -1.74
CA THR A 209 14.99 10.64 -3.15
C THR A 209 14.28 11.97 -3.36
N GLU A 210 14.09 12.35 -4.61
CA GLU A 210 13.50 13.63 -4.99
C GLU A 210 12.20 13.46 -5.75
N ARG A 211 11.44 14.54 -5.84
CA ARG A 211 10.18 14.60 -6.58
C ARG A 211 10.29 14.14 -8.03
N SER A 212 11.41 14.44 -8.68
CA SER A 212 11.71 14.03 -10.07
C SER A 212 11.68 12.52 -10.30
N SER A 213 11.76 11.74 -9.21
CA SER A 213 11.67 10.28 -9.25
C SER A 213 10.23 9.76 -9.31
N LEU A 214 9.23 10.61 -9.08
CA LEU A 214 7.82 10.23 -9.09
C LEU A 214 7.29 10.11 -10.51
N ALA A 215 6.73 8.95 -10.85
CA ALA A 215 6.19 8.66 -12.17
C ALA A 215 4.89 7.83 -12.12
N ALA A 216 4.11 7.90 -13.19
CA ALA A 216 2.94 7.05 -13.37
C ALA A 216 3.33 5.56 -13.37
N GLY A 217 2.43 4.72 -12.87
CA GLY A 217 2.63 3.27 -12.73
C GLY A 217 3.35 2.84 -11.45
N GLN A 218 3.93 3.76 -10.69
CA GLN A 218 4.56 3.43 -9.42
C GLN A 218 3.53 3.14 -8.34
N LYS A 219 3.82 2.15 -7.50
CA LYS A 219 3.08 1.90 -6.27
C LYS A 219 3.55 2.87 -5.20
N VAL A 220 2.61 3.49 -4.51
CA VAL A 220 2.92 4.55 -3.54
C VAL A 220 2.18 4.37 -2.23
N TYR A 221 2.80 4.89 -1.18
CA TYR A 221 2.21 5.18 0.10
C TYR A 221 2.44 6.65 0.43
N ALA A 222 1.37 7.42 0.59
CA ALA A 222 1.42 8.84 0.91
C ALA A 222 0.74 9.12 2.24
N VAL A 223 1.32 10.02 3.01
CA VAL A 223 0.79 10.50 4.28
C VAL A 223 0.49 11.98 4.17
N ILE A 224 -0.78 12.34 4.38
CA ILE A 224 -1.25 13.73 4.46
C ILE A 224 -1.54 13.99 5.95
N PRO A 225 -0.70 14.80 6.63
CA PRO A 225 -0.89 15.09 8.04
C PRO A 225 -2.20 15.82 8.30
N GLN A 226 -2.78 15.60 9.47
CA GLN A 226 -3.99 16.31 9.90
C GLN A 226 -3.81 17.83 9.78
N GLY A 227 -4.84 18.51 9.29
CA GLY A 227 -4.86 19.95 9.11
C GLY A 227 -4.01 20.48 7.96
N THR A 228 -3.42 19.60 7.15
CA THR A 228 -2.69 19.98 5.93
C THR A 228 -3.48 19.62 4.67
N THR A 229 -3.13 20.24 3.55
CA THR A 229 -3.76 19.97 2.25
C THR A 229 -2.86 19.15 1.32
N SER A 230 -1.63 18.84 1.71
CA SER A 230 -0.66 18.16 0.85
C SER A 230 0.06 17.03 1.59
N ALA A 231 0.60 16.10 0.83
CA ALA A 231 1.41 15.04 1.38
C ALA A 231 2.66 15.60 2.08
N GLY A 232 2.87 15.22 3.32
CA GLY A 232 4.11 15.50 4.04
C GLY A 232 5.20 14.45 3.75
N PHE A 233 4.74 13.23 3.39
CA PHE A 233 5.62 12.09 3.10
C PHE A 233 5.05 11.24 1.97
N LEU A 234 5.94 10.75 1.11
CA LEU A 234 5.60 9.90 -0.02
C LEU A 234 6.68 8.84 -0.23
N ALA A 235 6.30 7.58 -0.06
CA ALA A 235 7.12 6.41 -0.30
C ALA A 235 6.74 5.78 -1.64
N MET A 236 7.72 5.56 -2.51
CA MET A 236 7.55 5.00 -3.85
C MET A 236 8.24 3.66 -3.95
N GLY A 237 7.54 2.66 -4.44
CA GLY A 237 8.12 1.34 -4.67
C GLY A 237 9.13 1.34 -5.81
N LYS A 238 10.36 0.93 -5.52
CA LYS A 238 11.41 0.74 -6.52
C LYS A 238 11.36 -0.71 -7.04
N ASP A 239 11.59 -0.90 -8.32
CA ASP A 239 11.68 -2.22 -8.97
C ASP A 239 10.47 -3.14 -8.68
N GLY A 240 9.26 -2.56 -8.66
CA GLY A 240 8.02 -3.30 -8.45
C GLY A 240 7.67 -3.59 -6.99
N VAL A 241 8.49 -3.18 -6.04
CA VAL A 241 8.20 -3.28 -4.61
C VAL A 241 6.90 -2.54 -4.30
N THR A 242 6.02 -3.16 -3.51
CA THR A 242 4.86 -2.46 -2.96
C THR A 242 5.29 -1.82 -1.65
N PRO A 243 5.15 -0.49 -1.49
CA PRO A 243 5.41 0.13 -0.20
C PRO A 243 4.59 -0.56 0.88
N PRO A 244 5.23 -1.00 1.96
CA PRO A 244 4.53 -1.49 3.14
C PRO A 244 3.87 -0.31 3.88
N MET A 245 3.03 -0.59 4.82
CA MET A 245 2.29 0.33 5.72
C MET A 245 0.91 0.76 5.26
#